data_246e9eb085f003a83a0a8dcef44dc334
#
_entry.id   246e9eb085f003a83a0a8dcef44dc334
#
_cell.length_a   1.000
_cell.length_b   1.000
_cell.length_c   1.000
_cell.angle_alpha   90.00
_cell.angle_beta   90.00
_cell.angle_gamma   90.00
#
_symmetry.space_group_name_H-M   'P 1'
#
loop_
_entity.id
_entity.type
_entity.pdbx_description
1 polymer ?
#
loop_
_entity_poly.entity_id
_entity_poly.type
_entity_poly.pdbx_seq_one_letter_code
_entity_poly.pdbx_strand_id
1 'polypeptide(L)'
;MICIYHALSHPVRLTICKYLLARPYTVTEICELIGLQQYAVSQQLAVLRNSDVVETARRSRNVIYSLRSEAVRRILRVSLRNGKLEEAPNDAEKSRKANDFARVR
;
A
#
# COMPACT_ATOMS: atom_id res chain seq x y z
N MET A 1 -10.12 -11.22 -14.92
CA MET A 1 -9.22 -10.17 -14.52
C MET A 1 -9.88 -9.25 -13.53
N ILE A 2 -9.17 -8.85 -12.50
CA ILE A 2 -9.73 -8.02 -11.47
C ILE A 2 -9.61 -6.56 -11.85
N CYS A 3 -10.72 -5.84 -11.71
CA CYS A 3 -10.74 -4.44 -12.06
C CYS A 3 -9.88 -3.63 -11.08
N ILE A 4 -9.22 -2.58 -11.56
CA ILE A 4 -8.40 -1.73 -10.73
C ILE A 4 -9.22 -1.13 -9.60
N TYR A 5 -10.44 -0.74 -9.87
CA TYR A 5 -11.27 -0.15 -8.82
C TYR A 5 -11.60 -1.18 -7.74
N HIS A 6 -11.79 -2.43 -8.12
CA HIS A 6 -12.02 -3.48 -7.14
C HIS A 6 -10.77 -3.64 -6.27
N ALA A 7 -9.59 -3.61 -6.88
CA ALA A 7 -8.36 -3.75 -6.12
C ALA A 7 -8.19 -2.62 -5.12
N LEU A 8 -8.63 -1.42 -5.46
CA LEU A 8 -8.48 -0.27 -4.58
C LEU A 8 -9.64 -0.09 -3.61
N SER A 9 -10.64 -0.96 -3.65
CA SER A 9 -11.81 -0.78 -2.80
C SER A 9 -11.63 -1.25 -1.37
N HIS A 10 -10.53 -1.92 -1.08
CA HIS A 10 -10.27 -2.43 0.26
C HIS A 10 -9.31 -1.46 0.98
N PRO A 11 -9.63 -1.05 2.21
CA PRO A 11 -8.80 -0.04 2.89
C PRO A 11 -7.34 -0.42 3.02
N VAL A 12 -7.04 -1.68 3.33
CA VAL A 12 -5.66 -2.10 3.48
C VAL A 12 -4.95 -2.04 2.14
N ARG A 13 -5.59 -2.48 1.07
CA ARG A 13 -4.96 -2.44 -0.24
C ARG A 13 -4.70 -1.01 -0.68
N LEU A 14 -5.64 -0.12 -0.42
CA LEU A 14 -5.46 1.28 -0.78
C LEU A 14 -4.28 1.88 0.00
N THR A 15 -4.19 1.55 1.30
CA THR A 15 -3.08 2.05 2.11
C THR A 15 -1.74 1.54 1.61
N ILE A 16 -1.68 0.26 1.24
CA ILE A 16 -0.45 -0.29 0.69
C ILE A 16 -0.03 0.48 -0.57
N CYS A 17 -0.99 0.75 -1.45
CA CYS A 17 -0.69 1.46 -2.67
C CYS A 17 -0.19 2.88 -2.40
N LYS A 18 -0.72 3.52 -1.38
CA LYS A 18 -0.25 4.87 -1.05
C LYS A 18 1.21 4.84 -0.61
N TYR A 19 1.62 3.83 0.17
CA TYR A 19 3.02 3.73 0.54
C TYR A 19 3.87 3.43 -0.68
N LEU A 20 3.42 2.52 -1.53
CA LEU A 20 4.20 2.15 -2.70
C LEU A 20 4.27 3.27 -3.75
N LEU A 21 3.36 4.21 -3.69
CA LEU A 21 3.46 5.37 -4.55
C LEU A 21 4.74 6.15 -4.26
N ALA A 22 5.15 6.18 -2.99
CA ALA A 22 6.35 6.92 -2.59
C ALA A 22 7.62 6.17 -2.96
N ARG A 23 7.66 4.86 -2.70
CA ARG A 23 8.82 4.07 -3.06
C ARG A 23 8.53 2.59 -2.86
N PRO A 24 9.38 1.70 -3.37
CA PRO A 24 9.20 0.26 -3.15
C PRO A 24 9.47 -0.14 -1.71
N TYR A 25 8.85 -1.23 -1.28
CA TYR A 25 9.01 -1.74 0.08
C TYR A 25 9.00 -3.27 0.07
N THR A 26 9.64 -3.87 1.06
CA THR A 26 9.52 -5.30 1.27
C THR A 26 8.27 -5.57 2.07
N VAL A 27 7.84 -6.85 2.13
CA VAL A 27 6.67 -7.22 2.92
C VAL A 27 6.86 -6.84 4.37
N THR A 28 8.04 -7.10 4.92
CA THR A 28 8.31 -6.78 6.31
C THR A 28 8.14 -5.30 6.59
N GLU A 29 8.66 -4.47 5.68
CA GLU A 29 8.52 -3.03 5.84
C GLU A 29 7.07 -2.61 5.78
N ILE A 30 6.30 -3.18 4.87
CA ILE A 30 4.89 -2.85 4.76
C ILE A 30 4.14 -3.25 6.03
N CYS A 31 4.46 -4.42 6.58
CA CYS A 31 3.83 -4.86 7.82
C CYS A 31 4.09 -3.88 8.95
N GLU A 32 5.31 -3.40 9.03
CA GLU A 32 5.65 -2.45 10.07
C GLU A 32 4.93 -1.12 9.88
N LEU A 33 4.83 -0.67 8.65
CA LEU A 33 4.17 0.60 8.38
C LEU A 33 2.67 0.55 8.67
N ILE A 34 2.04 -0.56 8.36
CA ILE A 34 0.60 -0.67 8.50
C ILE A 34 0.20 -1.21 9.86
N GLY A 35 1.06 -1.99 10.49
CA GLY A 35 0.75 -2.55 11.79
C GLY A 35 -0.08 -3.81 11.75
N LEU A 36 0.01 -4.56 10.68
CA LEU A 36 -0.70 -5.82 10.54
C LEU A 36 0.25 -6.99 10.43
N GLN A 37 -0.25 -8.18 10.70
CA GLN A 37 0.56 -9.37 10.60
C GLN A 37 0.88 -9.70 9.17
N GLN A 38 1.99 -10.39 8.97
CA GLN A 38 2.46 -10.68 7.62
C GLN A 38 1.44 -11.46 6.80
N TYR A 39 0.73 -12.39 7.43
CA TYR A 39 -0.25 -13.16 6.69
C TYR A 39 -1.33 -12.26 6.08
N ALA A 40 -1.83 -11.31 6.86
CA ALA A 40 -2.87 -10.42 6.39
C ALA A 40 -2.36 -9.51 5.26
N VAL A 41 -1.14 -9.00 5.43
CA VAL A 41 -0.56 -8.13 4.41
C VAL A 41 -0.28 -8.91 3.14
N SER A 42 0.24 -10.13 3.27
CA SER A 42 0.57 -10.94 2.12
C SER A 42 -0.66 -11.30 1.30
N GLN A 43 -1.80 -11.53 1.97
CA GLN A 43 -3.01 -11.81 1.24
C GLN A 43 -3.45 -10.62 0.41
N GLN A 44 -3.34 -9.42 0.95
CA GLN A 44 -3.71 -8.23 0.20
C GLN A 44 -2.73 -7.95 -0.93
N LEU A 45 -1.44 -8.21 -0.70
CA LEU A 45 -0.46 -8.05 -1.75
C LEU A 45 -0.70 -9.03 -2.89
N ALA A 46 -1.16 -10.24 -2.57
CA ALA A 46 -1.47 -11.21 -3.61
C ALA A 46 -2.61 -10.72 -4.51
N VAL A 47 -3.63 -10.11 -3.92
CA VAL A 47 -4.72 -9.55 -4.72
C VAL A 47 -4.20 -8.44 -5.62
N LEU A 48 -3.36 -7.56 -5.09
CA LEU A 48 -2.81 -6.47 -5.88
C LEU A 48 -1.92 -6.98 -7.00
N ARG A 49 -1.15 -8.03 -6.72
CA ARG A 49 -0.29 -8.60 -7.73
C ARG A 49 -1.10 -9.28 -8.83
N ASN A 50 -2.15 -9.99 -8.45
CA ASN A 50 -2.99 -10.67 -9.45
C ASN A 50 -3.76 -9.67 -10.31
N SER A 51 -3.95 -8.45 -9.83
CA SER A 51 -4.62 -7.41 -10.60
C SER A 51 -3.63 -6.57 -11.39
N ASP A 52 -2.34 -6.93 -11.36
CA ASP A 52 -1.27 -6.19 -12.03
C ASP A 52 -1.11 -4.76 -11.51
N VAL A 53 -1.51 -4.53 -10.28
CA VAL A 53 -1.32 -3.22 -9.65
C VAL A 53 0.10 -3.09 -9.14
N VAL A 54 0.66 -4.19 -8.60
CA VAL A 54 2.02 -4.20 -8.10
C VAL A 54 2.83 -5.28 -8.78
N GLU A 55 4.15 -5.15 -8.71
CA GLU A 55 5.05 -6.17 -9.22
C GLU A 55 6.11 -6.40 -8.17
N THR A 56 6.86 -7.49 -8.31
CA THR A 56 7.86 -7.87 -7.33
C THR A 56 9.21 -8.03 -7.98
N ALA A 57 10.26 -7.80 -7.21
CA ALA A 57 11.63 -8.07 -7.64
C ALA A 57 12.35 -8.69 -6.46
N ARG A 58 13.20 -9.68 -6.74
CA ARG A 58 13.93 -10.33 -5.68
C ARG A 58 15.29 -9.69 -5.52
N ARG A 59 15.66 -9.36 -4.30
CA ARG A 59 16.93 -8.79 -4.01
C ARG A 59 17.50 -9.53 -2.85
N SER A 60 18.48 -10.32 -3.06
CA SER A 60 19.06 -11.19 -2.04
C SER A 60 17.96 -12.10 -1.52
N ARG A 61 17.66 -12.03 -0.25
CA ARG A 61 16.62 -12.86 0.33
C ARG A 61 15.30 -12.16 0.40
N ASN A 62 15.25 -10.91 0.01
CA ASN A 62 14.05 -10.11 0.13
C ASN A 62 13.27 -10.04 -1.15
N VAL A 63 11.96 -9.92 -1.02
CA VAL A 63 11.10 -9.66 -2.15
C VAL A 63 10.59 -8.24 -1.99
N ILE A 64 10.84 -7.41 -2.99
CA ILE A 64 10.48 -6.01 -2.95
C ILE A 64 9.27 -5.78 -3.85
N TYR A 65 8.27 -5.12 -3.31
CA TYR A 65 7.05 -4.79 -4.04
C TYR A 65 7.09 -3.35 -4.49
N SER A 66 6.60 -3.09 -5.70
CA SER A 66 6.51 -1.73 -6.20
C SER A 66 5.25 -1.58 -7.03
N LEU A 67 4.80 -0.34 -7.20
CA LEU A 67 3.63 -0.10 -8.04
C LEU A 67 3.99 -0.31 -9.49
N ARG A 68 3.13 -1.04 -10.17
CA ARG A 68 3.33 -1.27 -11.59
C ARG A 68 2.35 -0.48 -12.41
N SER A 69 1.11 -0.33 -11.95
CA SER A 69 0.06 0.27 -12.74
C SER A 69 0.17 1.77 -12.82
N GLU A 70 0.31 2.29 -14.01
CA GLU A 70 0.37 3.73 -14.19
C GLU A 70 -1.00 4.35 -13.95
N ALA A 71 -2.07 3.61 -14.24
CA ALA A 71 -3.42 4.10 -13.96
C ALA A 71 -3.62 4.32 -12.48
N VAL A 72 -3.15 3.38 -11.66
CA VAL A 72 -3.26 3.51 -10.21
C VAL A 72 -2.43 4.68 -9.73
N ARG A 73 -1.22 4.87 -10.28
CA ARG A 73 -0.40 6.00 -9.88
C ARG A 73 -1.12 7.32 -10.14
N ARG A 74 -1.77 7.44 -11.30
CA ARG A 74 -2.47 8.66 -11.60
C ARG A 74 -3.64 8.89 -10.67
N ILE A 75 -4.41 7.83 -10.38
CA ILE A 75 -5.55 7.94 -9.49
C ILE A 75 -5.10 8.40 -8.11
N LEU A 76 -4.02 7.78 -7.59
CA LEU A 76 -3.54 8.13 -6.26
C LEU A 76 -2.99 9.55 -6.21
N ARG A 77 -2.27 9.96 -7.24
CA ARG A 77 -1.71 11.32 -7.25
C ARG A 77 -2.80 12.37 -7.27
N VAL A 78 -3.83 12.15 -8.06
CA VAL A 78 -4.93 13.11 -8.13
C VAL A 78 -5.66 13.16 -6.81
N SER A 79 -5.92 12.00 -6.20
CA SER A 79 -6.62 11.96 -4.93
C SER A 79 -5.84 12.62 -3.82
N LEU A 80 -4.53 12.40 -3.78
CA LEU A 80 -3.71 13.02 -2.76
C LEU A 80 -3.63 14.53 -2.96
N ARG A 81 -3.55 14.96 -4.22
CA ARG A 81 -3.47 16.37 -4.49
C ARG A 81 -4.76 17.06 -4.06
N ASN A 82 -5.89 16.36 -4.17
CA ASN A 82 -7.15 16.90 -3.75
C ASN A 82 -7.41 16.74 -2.26
N GLY A 83 -6.52 16.10 -1.55
CA GLY A 83 -6.66 15.92 -0.11
C GLY A 83 -7.63 14.88 0.31
N LYS A 84 -8.10 14.05 -0.60
CA LYS A 84 -9.09 13.10 -0.23
C LYS A 84 -8.60 11.88 0.46
N LEU A 85 -7.46 11.39 0.08
CA LEU A 85 -6.98 10.18 0.69
C LEU A 85 -6.27 10.41 1.99
N GLU A 86 -5.83 11.59 2.23
CA GLU A 86 -5.14 11.81 3.41
C GLU A 86 -5.95 11.74 4.57
N GLU A 87 -7.18 11.88 4.45
CA GLU A 87 -7.93 11.74 5.58
C GLU A 87 -7.91 10.47 6.12
N ALA A 88 -7.54 9.63 5.40
CA ALA A 88 -7.48 8.35 5.88
C ALA A 88 -6.31 8.26 6.61
N PRO A 89 -5.69 8.61 7.05
CA PRO A 89 -4.77 8.48 8.00
C PRO A 89 -3.98 9.51 8.06
N ASN A 90 -3.82 9.89 7.97
CA ASN A 90 -3.09 10.54 7.96
C ASN A 90 -2.03 10.35 8.26
N ASP A 91 -1.50 10.17 8.05
CA ASP A 91 -0.42 9.85 8.20
C ASP A 91 0.28 10.49 9.01
N ALA A 92 0.21 11.31 8.95
CA ALA A 92 0.86 11.93 9.83
C ALA A 92 0.26 11.72 11.02
N GLU A 93 -0.60 11.71 11.13
CA GLU A 93 -1.15 11.42 12.12
C GLU A 93 -1.24 10.24 12.22
N LYS A 94 -1.12 9.71 11.59
CA LYS A 94 -1.12 8.56 11.69
C LYS A 94 -0.02 8.19 11.77
N SER A 95 0.68 8.63 11.31
CA SER A 95 1.72 8.17 11.50
C SER A 95 1.89 8.35 12.73
N ARG A 96 1.43 9.03 13.15
CA ARG A 96 1.42 9.14 14.26
C ARG A 96 0.46 8.48 14.74
N LYS A 97 -0.31 8.24 14.32
CA LYS A 97 -1.15 7.50 14.71
C LYS A 97 -0.89 6.43 14.22
N ALA A 98 -0.27 6.47 13.41
CA ALA A 98 0.05 5.36 12.98
C ALA A 98 1.09 5.01 13.71
N ASN A 99 1.48 5.53 14.01
CA ASN A 99 2.12 5.20 14.61
C ASN A 99 1.61 5.24 15.57
N ASP A 100 0.81 5.67 15.55
CA ASP A 100 0.10 5.60 16.26
C ASP A 100 -0.65 4.82 15.90
N PHE A 101 -0.85 4.49 15.17
CA PHE A 101 -1.41 3.51 14.85
C PHE A 101 -0.50 2.83 14.30
N ALA A 102 0.13 2.86 14.34
CA ALA A 102 0.87 2.20 14.05
C ALA A 102 1.78 2.16 14.78
N ARG A 103 1.80 2.52 15.23
CA ARG A 103 2.35 2.32 15.77
C ARG A 103 2.26 1.83 16.44
N VAL A 104 1.75 1.80 16.12
CA VAL A 104 1.53 1.42 16.44
C VAL A 104 1.71 0.88 16.77
N ARG A 105 1.92 0.91 16.59
CA ARG A 105 2.08 0.51 16.67
C ARG A 105 1.98 0.27 17.19
#